data_80d2a2bdb2974b8358fc01c385c01c13
#
_entry.id   80d2a2bdb2974b8358fc01c385c01c13
#
_cell.length_a   1.000
_cell.length_b   1.000
_cell.length_c   1.000
_cell.angle_alpha   90.00
_cell.angle_beta   90.00
_cell.angle_gamma   90.00
#
_symmetry.space_group_name_H-M   'P 1'
#
loop_
_entity.id
_entity.type
_entity.pdbx_description
1 polymer ?
#
loop_
_entity_poly.entity_id
_entity_poly.type
_entity_poly.pdbx_seq_one_letter_code
_entity_poly.pdbx_strand_id
1 'polypeptide(L)'
;MDDKDKYAYHLFLENEEDSSVIAVLRILPENISYEDMAIGRVIVKKDYRGQGISKIMMKKAIDFITVNLGKKRIKLSGQAYLTKFYEDLGFEKVSEVYLEDNIEHYEFLYEIK
;
A
#
# COMPACT_ATOMS: atom_id res chain seq x y z
N MET A 1 -13.50 -10.62 7.12
CA MET A 1 -12.84 -10.65 5.82
C MET A 1 -13.76 -10.07 4.76
N ASP A 2 -13.33 -9.10 3.98
CA ASP A 2 -14.17 -8.56 2.92
C ASP A 2 -13.99 -9.35 1.62
N ASP A 3 -14.89 -9.14 0.65
CA ASP A 3 -14.86 -9.88 -0.61
C ASP A 3 -13.62 -9.59 -1.44
N LYS A 4 -12.95 -8.47 -1.19
CA LYS A 4 -11.75 -8.07 -1.93
C LYS A 4 -10.56 -8.99 -1.65
N ASP A 5 -10.53 -9.63 -0.47
CA ASP A 5 -9.43 -10.54 -0.12
C ASP A 5 -9.37 -11.77 -1.01
N LYS A 6 -10.45 -12.13 -1.67
CA LYS A 6 -10.46 -13.25 -2.62
C LYS A 6 -9.54 -13.04 -3.81
N TYR A 7 -9.30 -11.77 -4.17
CA TYR A 7 -8.53 -11.41 -5.35
C TYR A 7 -7.17 -10.83 -5.01
N ALA A 8 -6.88 -10.67 -3.73
CA ALA A 8 -5.70 -9.94 -3.27
C ALA A 8 -4.44 -10.78 -3.29
N TYR A 9 -3.32 -10.12 -3.60
CA TYR A 9 -2.00 -10.64 -3.25
C TYR A 9 -1.68 -10.09 -1.85
N HIS A 10 -1.08 -10.92 -1.01
CA HIS A 10 -0.65 -10.48 0.31
C HIS A 10 0.86 -10.56 0.39
N LEU A 11 1.48 -9.46 0.76
CA LEU A 11 2.92 -9.39 0.97
C LEU A 11 3.19 -9.42 2.46
N PHE A 12 4.00 -10.37 2.90
CA PHE A 12 4.33 -10.55 4.31
C PHE A 12 5.81 -10.30 4.55
N LEU A 13 6.13 -9.74 5.70
CA LEU A 13 7.48 -9.72 6.22
C LEU A 13 7.49 -10.57 7.49
N GLU A 14 8.37 -11.56 7.54
CA GLU A 14 8.45 -12.49 8.66
C GLU A 14 9.76 -12.31 9.44
N ASN A 15 9.70 -12.60 10.73
CA ASN A 15 10.90 -12.67 11.56
C ASN A 15 11.62 -13.99 11.25
N GLU A 16 12.92 -13.90 10.95
CA GLU A 16 13.71 -15.06 10.55
C GLU A 16 13.86 -16.11 11.65
N GLU A 17 13.83 -15.68 12.91
CA GLU A 17 14.07 -16.57 14.04
C GLU A 17 12.88 -17.45 14.38
N ASP A 18 11.67 -16.87 14.39
CA ASP A 18 10.48 -17.58 14.85
C ASP A 18 9.36 -17.66 13.81
N SER A 19 9.59 -17.15 12.60
CA SER A 19 8.63 -17.13 11.50
C SER A 19 7.34 -16.36 11.80
N SER A 20 7.35 -15.50 12.83
CA SER A 20 6.18 -14.66 13.10
C SER A 20 6.05 -13.57 12.05
N VAL A 21 4.81 -13.17 11.74
CA VAL A 21 4.55 -12.11 10.78
C VAL A 21 4.78 -10.75 11.44
N ILE A 22 5.70 -9.97 10.90
CA ILE A 22 6.04 -8.62 11.38
C ILE A 22 5.16 -7.57 10.72
N ALA A 23 4.88 -7.75 9.42
CA ALA A 23 4.12 -6.79 8.64
C ALA A 23 3.41 -7.49 7.50
N VAL A 24 2.31 -6.88 7.05
CA VAL A 24 1.54 -7.38 5.91
C VAL A 24 0.98 -6.19 5.16
N LEU A 25 0.87 -6.31 3.83
CA LEU A 25 0.08 -5.40 3.03
C LEU A 25 -0.69 -6.18 1.98
N ARG A 26 -1.74 -5.55 1.47
CA ARG A 26 -2.62 -6.14 0.48
C ARG A 26 -2.46 -5.40 -0.85
N ILE A 27 -2.31 -6.18 -1.93
CA ILE A 27 -2.26 -5.66 -3.30
C ILE A 27 -3.51 -6.17 -4.01
N LEU A 28 -4.28 -5.25 -4.57
CA LEU A 28 -5.51 -5.59 -5.28
C LEU A 28 -5.32 -5.41 -6.78
N PRO A 29 -5.80 -6.39 -7.57
CA PRO A 29 -5.79 -6.27 -9.02
C PRO A 29 -6.64 -5.09 -9.50
N GLU A 30 -6.49 -4.77 -10.78
CA GLU A 30 -7.31 -3.75 -11.43
C GLU A 30 -8.79 -4.07 -11.32
N ASN A 31 -9.60 -3.02 -11.24
CA ASN A 31 -11.07 -3.11 -11.21
C ASN A 31 -11.67 -3.76 -9.98
N ILE A 32 -10.93 -3.82 -8.87
CA ILE A 32 -11.48 -4.28 -7.58
C ILE A 32 -11.86 -3.07 -6.70
N SER A 33 -10.90 -2.25 -6.32
CA SER A 33 -11.16 -1.00 -5.57
C SER A 33 -11.14 0.21 -6.48
N TYR A 34 -10.22 0.22 -7.43
CA TYR A 34 -10.04 1.26 -8.42
C TYR A 34 -9.87 0.61 -9.77
N GLU A 35 -9.92 1.43 -10.82
CA GLU A 35 -9.63 0.98 -12.16
C GLU A 35 -8.20 0.43 -12.26
N ASP A 36 -7.28 1.06 -11.53
CA ASP A 36 -5.87 0.66 -11.50
C ASP A 36 -5.58 -0.36 -10.41
N MET A 37 -4.36 -0.91 -10.42
CA MET A 37 -3.85 -1.71 -9.30
C MET A 37 -3.92 -0.87 -8.04
N ALA A 38 -4.11 -1.52 -6.88
CA ALA A 38 -4.23 -0.80 -5.62
C ALA A 38 -3.38 -1.46 -4.52
N ILE A 39 -2.92 -0.65 -3.58
CA ILE A 39 -2.26 -1.11 -2.37
C ILE A 39 -3.12 -0.67 -1.19
N GLY A 40 -3.35 -1.56 -0.25
CA GLY A 40 -4.11 -1.24 0.94
C GLY A 40 -3.71 -2.10 2.13
N ARG A 41 -4.26 -1.75 3.28
CA ARG A 41 -4.09 -2.50 4.52
C ARG A 41 -2.63 -2.78 4.87
N VAL A 42 -1.80 -1.73 4.88
CA VAL A 42 -0.42 -1.84 5.33
C VAL A 42 -0.44 -1.88 6.86
N ILE A 43 -0.08 -3.01 7.43
CA ILE A 43 -0.09 -3.22 8.88
C ILE A 43 1.28 -3.68 9.33
N VAL A 44 1.83 -3.00 10.34
CA VAL A 44 3.11 -3.34 10.95
C VAL A 44 2.85 -3.66 12.42
N LYS A 45 3.38 -4.80 12.89
CA LYS A 45 3.26 -5.22 14.27
C LYS A 45 3.82 -4.14 15.19
N LYS A 46 3.14 -3.88 16.31
CA LYS A 46 3.43 -2.77 17.22
C LYS A 46 4.90 -2.68 17.61
N ASP A 47 5.52 -3.80 17.95
CA ASP A 47 6.91 -3.83 18.43
C ASP A 47 7.94 -3.47 17.35
N TYR A 48 7.51 -3.46 16.10
CA TYR A 48 8.39 -3.19 14.95
C TYR A 48 8.12 -1.85 14.28
N ARG A 49 7.21 -1.05 14.84
CA ARG A 49 6.89 0.27 14.29
C ARG A 49 8.05 1.25 14.53
N GLY A 50 8.13 2.26 13.68
CA GLY A 50 9.17 3.29 13.80
C GLY A 50 10.52 2.87 13.26
N GLN A 51 10.63 1.75 12.55
CA GLN A 51 11.89 1.23 12.00
C GLN A 51 11.95 1.29 10.47
N GLY A 52 11.04 2.05 9.84
CA GLY A 52 11.03 2.16 8.38
C GLY A 52 10.46 0.95 7.65
N ILE A 53 9.79 0.04 8.35
CA ILE A 53 9.28 -1.20 7.75
C ILE A 53 8.18 -0.92 6.74
N SER A 54 7.29 0.04 7.02
CA SER A 54 6.23 0.41 6.06
C SER A 54 6.82 0.86 4.73
N LYS A 55 7.90 1.62 4.75
CA LYS A 55 8.58 2.09 3.54
C LYS A 55 9.17 0.91 2.75
N ILE A 56 9.79 -0.04 3.44
CA ILE A 56 10.34 -1.24 2.82
C ILE A 56 9.23 -2.05 2.17
N MET A 57 8.12 -2.25 2.87
CA MET A 57 6.97 -2.99 2.36
C MET A 57 6.37 -2.32 1.13
N MET A 58 6.22 -1.00 1.16
CA MET A 58 5.69 -0.24 0.03
C MET A 58 6.60 -0.36 -1.19
N LYS A 59 7.91 -0.25 -1.02
CA LYS A 59 8.85 -0.40 -2.12
C LYS A 59 8.80 -1.79 -2.74
N LYS A 60 8.69 -2.82 -1.92
CA LYS A 60 8.55 -4.20 -2.41
C LYS A 60 7.26 -4.39 -3.18
N ALA A 61 6.15 -3.79 -2.70
CA ALA A 61 4.87 -3.87 -3.38
C ALA A 61 4.91 -3.16 -4.73
N ILE A 62 5.50 -1.97 -4.79
CA ILE A 62 5.66 -1.23 -6.04
C ILE A 62 6.47 -2.06 -7.04
N ASP A 63 7.58 -2.64 -6.61
CA ASP A 63 8.43 -3.48 -7.47
C ASP A 63 7.66 -4.71 -7.97
N PHE A 64 6.91 -5.36 -7.10
CA PHE A 64 6.12 -6.51 -7.50
C PHE A 64 5.09 -6.15 -8.58
N ILE A 65 4.38 -5.06 -8.39
CA ILE A 65 3.35 -4.61 -9.33
C ILE A 65 3.99 -4.20 -10.67
N THR A 66 5.06 -3.42 -10.63
CA THR A 66 5.65 -2.85 -11.84
C THR A 66 6.53 -3.85 -12.59
N VAL A 67 7.33 -4.63 -11.89
CA VAL A 67 8.27 -5.56 -12.51
C VAL A 67 7.64 -6.93 -12.75
N ASN A 68 7.05 -7.53 -11.71
CA ASN A 68 6.52 -8.89 -11.84
C ASN A 68 5.17 -8.93 -12.58
N LEU A 69 4.30 -7.97 -12.33
CA LEU A 69 2.99 -7.92 -13.00
C LEU A 69 2.97 -7.03 -14.24
N GLY A 70 4.03 -6.25 -14.47
CA GLY A 70 4.15 -5.39 -15.65
C GLY A 70 3.14 -4.26 -15.71
N LYS A 71 2.60 -3.82 -14.56
CA LYS A 71 1.62 -2.74 -14.51
C LYS A 71 2.32 -1.40 -14.29
N LYS A 72 1.70 -0.32 -14.75
CA LYS A 72 2.32 1.00 -14.74
C LYS A 72 1.67 1.98 -13.78
N ARG A 73 0.50 1.65 -13.23
CA ARG A 73 -0.27 2.56 -12.40
C ARG A 73 -0.72 1.85 -11.12
N ILE A 74 -0.55 2.56 -9.99
CA ILE A 74 -0.94 2.04 -8.68
C ILE A 74 -1.68 3.16 -7.95
N LYS A 75 -2.86 2.87 -7.43
CA LYS A 75 -3.66 3.82 -6.69
C LYS A 75 -3.83 3.39 -5.26
N LEU A 76 -3.93 4.35 -4.34
CA LEU A 76 -4.22 4.05 -2.95
C LEU A 76 -4.93 5.22 -2.29
N SER A 77 -5.60 4.92 -1.19
CA SER A 77 -6.18 5.90 -0.28
C SER A 77 -5.25 5.99 0.92
N GLY A 78 -4.72 7.16 1.19
CA GLY A 78 -3.77 7.36 2.28
C GLY A 78 -4.16 8.51 3.18
N GLN A 79 -3.81 8.40 4.46
CA GLN A 79 -4.09 9.46 5.42
C GLN A 79 -3.34 10.73 5.06
N ALA A 80 -4.01 11.88 5.19
CA ALA A 80 -3.47 13.15 4.73
C ALA A 80 -2.12 13.51 5.38
N TYR A 81 -1.95 13.17 6.66
CA TYR A 81 -0.70 13.48 7.34
C TYR A 81 0.49 12.66 6.86
N LEU A 82 0.25 11.64 6.04
CA LEU A 82 1.30 10.81 5.44
C LEU A 82 1.63 11.22 4.00
N THR A 83 1.16 12.37 3.55
CA THR A 83 1.38 12.83 2.17
C THR A 83 2.86 12.81 1.78
N LYS A 84 3.74 13.34 2.64
CA LYS A 84 5.17 13.34 2.34
C LYS A 84 5.73 11.93 2.21
N PHE A 85 5.28 11.01 3.06
CA PHE A 85 5.69 9.60 2.99
C PHE A 85 5.38 9.01 1.62
N TYR A 86 4.17 9.24 1.11
CA TYR A 86 3.78 8.72 -0.21
C TYR A 86 4.49 9.45 -1.34
N GLU A 87 4.67 10.76 -1.22
CA GLU A 87 5.39 11.53 -2.24
C GLU A 87 6.85 11.08 -2.35
N ASP A 88 7.49 10.78 -1.23
CA ASP A 88 8.86 10.28 -1.22
C ASP A 88 8.99 8.92 -1.92
N LEU A 89 7.90 8.16 -1.99
CA LEU A 89 7.86 6.87 -2.70
C LEU A 89 7.54 7.03 -4.19
N GLY A 90 7.21 8.23 -4.63
CA GLY A 90 6.90 8.51 -6.03
C GLY A 90 5.42 8.65 -6.35
N PHE A 91 4.56 8.66 -5.34
CA PHE A 91 3.13 8.89 -5.53
C PHE A 91 2.82 10.38 -5.64
N GLU A 92 1.76 10.70 -6.36
CA GLU A 92 1.20 12.05 -6.43
C GLU A 92 -0.20 12.06 -5.85
N LYS A 93 -0.55 13.14 -5.17
CA LYS A 93 -1.90 13.35 -4.67
C LYS A 93 -2.80 13.70 -5.86
N VAL A 94 -3.87 12.94 -6.06
CA VAL A 94 -4.74 13.08 -7.23
C VAL A 94 -6.21 13.34 -6.89
N SER A 95 -6.50 13.68 -5.66
CA SER A 95 -7.86 14.02 -5.24
C SER A 95 -7.86 15.19 -4.28
N GLU A 96 -9.05 15.73 -4.01
CA GLU A 96 -9.24 16.64 -2.88
C GLU A 96 -9.30 15.81 -1.60
N VAL A 97 -9.18 16.48 -0.46
CA VAL A 97 -9.28 15.81 0.83
C VAL A 97 -10.69 15.26 1.02
N TYR A 98 -10.78 14.06 1.58
CA TYR A 98 -12.06 13.45 1.96
C TYR A 98 -11.90 12.73 3.30
N LEU A 99 -13.02 12.45 3.95
CA LEU A 99 -13.00 11.76 5.24
C LEU A 99 -13.24 10.26 5.03
N GLU A 100 -12.40 9.46 5.67
CA GLU A 100 -12.57 8.01 5.76
C GLU A 100 -12.37 7.66 7.22
N ASP A 101 -13.39 7.08 7.85
CA ASP A 101 -13.39 6.83 9.30
C ASP A 101 -13.08 8.09 10.11
N ASN A 102 -13.61 9.24 9.65
CA ASN A 102 -13.43 10.56 10.27
C ASN A 102 -11.99 11.06 10.27
N ILE A 103 -11.13 10.48 9.45
CA ILE A 103 -9.74 10.90 9.28
C ILE A 103 -9.58 11.43 7.85
N GLU A 104 -8.88 12.56 7.72
CA GLU A 104 -8.62 13.14 6.40
C GLU A 104 -7.72 12.25 5.57
N HIS A 105 -8.15 12.00 4.33
CA HIS A 105 -7.44 11.16 3.36
C HIS A 105 -7.33 11.86 2.03
N TYR A 106 -6.38 11.40 1.21
CA TYR A 106 -6.28 11.73 -0.22
C TYR A 106 -6.13 10.44 -1.00
N GLU A 107 -6.52 10.48 -2.28
CA GLU A 107 -6.11 9.45 -3.22
C GLU A 107 -4.72 9.79 -3.76
N PHE A 108 -3.87 8.79 -3.87
CA PHE A 108 -2.51 8.92 -4.39
C PHE A 108 -2.33 7.99 -5.57
N LEU A 109 -1.55 8.45 -6.55
CA LEU A 109 -1.27 7.69 -7.76
C LEU A 109 0.24 7.59 -7.99
N TYR A 110 0.71 6.38 -8.24
CA TYR A 110 2.06 6.12 -8.73
C TYR A 110 1.94 5.72 -10.19
N GLU A 111 2.72 6.36 -11.05
CA GLU A 111 2.66 6.08 -12.49
C GLU A 111 4.05 6.06 -13.09
N ILE A 112 4.36 4.98 -13.82
CA ILE A 112 5.58 4.90 -14.62
C ILE A 112 5.29 5.53 -15.97
N LYS A 113 6.09 6.51 -16.35
CA LYS A 113 5.93 7.23 -17.60
C LYS A 113 6.81 6.67 -18.72
#